data_e9d23a8ba664b2926e602b32362445eb
#
_entry.id   e9d23a8ba664b2926e602b32362445eb
#
_cell.length_a   1.000
_cell.length_b   1.000
_cell.length_c   1.000
_cell.angle_alpha   90.00
_cell.angle_beta   90.00
_cell.angle_gamma   90.00
#
_symmetry.space_group_name_H-M   'P 1'
#
loop_
_entity.id
_entity.type
_entity.pdbx_description
1 polymer ?
#
loop_
_entity_poly.entity_id
_entity_poly.type
_entity_poly.pdbx_seq_one_letter_code
_entity_poly.pdbx_strand_id
1 'polypeptide(L)'
;DEAMMQEITAIKAAVKPSETLFVVDAMTGQDAVNVAQTFNEKLDIDGVILTKLDGDTRGGAALSVRAVTGKPIKFSGTGEKLSEIEPFHPDRMASRILGMGDVLTLIDKASEAFDQEDAEKLAKKARTADLTLDDFLDQMQSMKKMGGIKSMLEMLPGMSGKDIDVDENAMKKPEAIIRSMTPKQRRNPSAVSYTHLRAHET
;
A
#
# COMPACT_ATOMS: atom_id res chain seq x y z
N ASP A 1 -22.45 21.05 -13.40
CA ASP A 1 -23.06 21.39 -14.67
C ASP A 1 -24.29 20.51 -14.92
N GLU A 2 -25.46 21.14 -15.15
CA GLU A 2 -26.75 20.45 -15.31
C GLU A 2 -26.77 19.57 -16.58
N ALA A 3 -26.14 20.02 -17.65
CA ALA A 3 -26.07 19.28 -18.91
C ALA A 3 -25.33 17.94 -18.75
N MET A 4 -24.19 17.94 -18.02
CA MET A 4 -23.45 16.71 -17.69
C MET A 4 -24.28 15.76 -16.81
N MET A 5 -25.02 16.29 -15.84
CA MET A 5 -25.87 15.45 -14.99
C MET A 5 -27.00 14.78 -15.76
N GLN A 6 -27.59 15.47 -16.73
CA GLN A 6 -28.60 14.92 -17.64
C GLN A 6 -27.99 13.81 -18.52
N GLU A 7 -26.79 14.03 -19.06
CA GLU A 7 -26.08 13.03 -19.86
C GLU A 7 -25.79 11.76 -19.05
N ILE A 8 -25.22 11.90 -17.85
CA ILE A 8 -24.92 10.74 -16.99
C ILE A 8 -26.20 9.99 -16.60
N THR A 9 -27.29 10.71 -16.34
CA THR A 9 -28.60 10.09 -16.04
C THR A 9 -29.13 9.30 -17.24
N ALA A 10 -29.01 9.85 -18.46
CA ALA A 10 -29.38 9.15 -19.68
C ALA A 10 -28.50 7.90 -19.93
N ILE A 11 -27.19 8.00 -19.68
CA ILE A 11 -26.28 6.86 -19.75
C ILE A 11 -26.68 5.77 -18.76
N LYS A 12 -26.94 6.12 -17.50
CA LYS A 12 -27.40 5.15 -16.48
C LYS A 12 -28.68 4.45 -16.91
N ALA A 13 -29.63 5.17 -17.46
CA ALA A 13 -30.89 4.61 -17.94
C ALA A 13 -30.70 3.65 -19.14
N ALA A 14 -29.79 3.97 -20.05
CA ALA A 14 -29.49 3.16 -21.22
C ALA A 14 -28.70 1.89 -20.90
N VAL A 15 -27.66 2.02 -20.07
CA VAL A 15 -26.73 0.93 -19.72
C VAL A 15 -27.32 -0.01 -18.66
N LYS A 16 -28.18 0.51 -17.77
CA LYS A 16 -28.75 -0.20 -16.61
C LYS A 16 -27.68 -0.97 -15.81
N PRO A 17 -26.67 -0.29 -15.27
CA PRO A 17 -25.60 -0.93 -14.53
C PRO A 17 -26.14 -1.64 -13.29
N SER A 18 -25.50 -2.73 -12.88
CA SER A 18 -25.80 -3.42 -11.62
C SER A 18 -25.43 -2.58 -10.40
N GLU A 19 -24.40 -1.74 -10.53
CA GLU A 19 -23.94 -0.81 -9.51
C GLU A 19 -23.44 0.49 -10.15
N THR A 20 -23.72 1.61 -9.48
CA THR A 20 -23.23 2.94 -9.81
C THR A 20 -22.31 3.39 -8.68
N LEU A 21 -21.02 3.45 -8.93
CA LEU A 21 -20.02 3.85 -7.93
C LEU A 21 -19.54 5.27 -8.23
N PHE A 22 -19.53 6.09 -7.18
CA PHE A 22 -19.00 7.46 -7.25
C PHE A 22 -17.56 7.49 -6.78
N VAL A 23 -16.67 7.98 -7.63
CA VAL A 23 -15.24 8.13 -7.31
C VAL A 23 -14.98 9.54 -6.80
N VAL A 24 -14.39 9.66 -5.62
CA VAL A 24 -14.10 10.95 -4.99
C VAL A 24 -12.68 10.97 -4.42
N ASP A 25 -12.02 12.12 -4.57
CA ASP A 25 -10.70 12.39 -4.04
C ASP A 25 -10.82 12.83 -2.57
N ALA A 26 -10.22 12.07 -1.66
CA ALA A 26 -10.25 12.35 -0.23
C ALA A 26 -9.58 13.68 0.16
N MET A 27 -8.69 14.19 -0.68
CA MET A 27 -7.96 15.44 -0.44
C MET A 27 -8.76 16.70 -0.77
N THR A 28 -9.90 16.61 -1.44
CA THR A 28 -10.73 17.77 -1.82
C THR A 28 -11.58 18.33 -0.68
N GLY A 29 -11.54 17.70 0.50
CA GLY A 29 -12.19 18.22 1.70
C GLY A 29 -13.71 18.36 1.58
N GLN A 30 -14.27 19.52 1.96
CA GLN A 30 -15.73 19.73 1.97
C GLN A 30 -16.36 19.67 0.58
N ASP A 31 -15.63 20.00 -0.47
CA ASP A 31 -16.13 19.93 -1.84
C ASP A 31 -16.44 18.50 -2.24
N ALA A 32 -15.65 17.53 -1.80
CA ALA A 32 -15.94 16.11 -1.99
C ALA A 32 -17.32 15.72 -1.47
N VAL A 33 -17.67 16.23 -0.30
CA VAL A 33 -18.95 15.94 0.37
C VAL A 33 -20.13 16.51 -0.41
N ASN A 34 -20.04 17.79 -0.81
CA ASN A 34 -21.09 18.49 -1.56
C ASN A 34 -21.35 17.83 -2.93
N VAL A 35 -20.26 17.46 -3.61
CA VAL A 35 -20.36 16.78 -4.91
C VAL A 35 -20.94 15.38 -4.74
N ALA A 36 -20.51 14.62 -3.75
CA ALA A 36 -21.04 13.28 -3.45
C ALA A 36 -22.56 13.34 -3.15
N GLN A 37 -23.00 14.34 -2.38
CA GLN A 37 -24.41 14.53 -2.12
C GLN A 37 -25.20 14.79 -3.41
N THR A 38 -24.74 15.71 -4.25
CA THR A 38 -25.40 16.05 -5.50
C THR A 38 -25.53 14.84 -6.43
N PHE A 39 -24.46 14.04 -6.55
CA PHE A 39 -24.49 12.82 -7.34
C PHE A 39 -25.42 11.76 -6.75
N ASN A 40 -25.46 11.63 -5.42
CA ASN A 40 -26.36 10.69 -4.77
C ASN A 40 -27.84 11.07 -4.98
N GLU A 41 -28.18 12.35 -4.85
CA GLU A 41 -29.55 12.84 -5.06
C GLU A 41 -30.06 12.64 -6.49
N LYS A 42 -29.18 12.85 -7.49
CA LYS A 42 -29.57 12.78 -8.90
C LYS A 42 -29.45 11.37 -9.51
N LEU A 43 -28.49 10.59 -9.07
CA LEU A 43 -28.19 9.29 -9.67
C LEU A 43 -28.49 8.10 -8.77
N ASP A 44 -28.80 8.32 -7.49
CA ASP A 44 -28.94 7.23 -6.51
C ASP A 44 -27.75 6.24 -6.63
N ILE A 45 -26.59 6.68 -6.19
CA ILE A 45 -25.35 5.89 -6.23
C ILE A 45 -25.45 4.69 -5.28
N ASP A 46 -24.78 3.60 -5.61
CA ASP A 46 -24.80 2.36 -4.79
C ASP A 46 -23.62 2.29 -3.82
N GLY A 47 -22.59 3.08 -4.06
CA GLY A 47 -21.39 3.14 -3.22
C GLY A 47 -20.39 4.19 -3.66
N VAL A 48 -19.35 4.33 -2.87
CA VAL A 48 -18.29 5.32 -3.09
C VAL A 48 -16.93 4.63 -3.14
N ILE A 49 -16.07 5.13 -4.02
CA ILE A 49 -14.64 4.82 -4.06
C ILE A 49 -13.89 6.06 -3.58
N LEU A 50 -13.12 5.94 -2.52
CA LEU A 50 -12.24 7.02 -2.05
C LEU A 50 -10.84 6.84 -2.62
N THR A 51 -10.31 7.89 -3.27
CA THR A 51 -8.94 7.90 -3.77
C THR A 51 -8.06 8.82 -2.93
N LYS A 52 -6.75 8.67 -3.06
CA LYS A 52 -5.72 9.46 -2.35
C LYS A 52 -5.81 9.37 -0.81
N LEU A 53 -6.20 8.21 -0.29
CA LEU A 53 -6.27 7.98 1.15
C LEU A 53 -4.89 7.93 1.82
N ASP A 54 -3.83 7.77 1.07
CA ASP A 54 -2.44 7.95 1.51
C ASP A 54 -2.16 9.38 2.02
N GLY A 55 -2.81 10.39 1.45
CA GLY A 55 -2.73 11.79 1.89
C GLY A 55 -3.72 12.17 2.99
N ASP A 56 -4.80 11.42 3.20
CA ASP A 56 -5.82 11.69 4.25
C ASP A 56 -5.51 10.93 5.54
N THR A 57 -4.58 11.45 6.33
CA THR A 57 -4.17 10.84 7.60
C THR A 57 -5.26 10.81 8.66
N ARG A 58 -6.30 11.64 8.54
CA ARG A 58 -7.39 11.79 9.53
C ARG A 58 -8.68 11.09 9.14
N GLY A 59 -8.79 10.60 7.89
CA GLY A 59 -9.99 9.93 7.39
C GLY A 59 -11.26 10.78 7.38
N GLY A 60 -11.13 12.10 7.40
CA GLY A 60 -12.26 13.03 7.51
C GLY A 60 -13.21 12.93 6.32
N ALA A 61 -12.68 12.73 5.10
CA ALA A 61 -13.47 12.55 3.91
C ALA A 61 -14.35 11.31 3.98
N ALA A 62 -13.82 10.19 4.48
CA ALA A 62 -14.56 8.95 4.62
C ALA A 62 -15.79 9.10 5.54
N LEU A 63 -15.59 9.71 6.71
CA LEU A 63 -16.67 9.94 7.65
C LEU A 63 -17.73 10.90 7.09
N SER A 64 -17.31 12.01 6.49
CA SER A 64 -18.21 13.04 5.97
C SER A 64 -19.02 12.56 4.78
N VAL A 65 -18.39 11.89 3.81
CA VAL A 65 -19.06 11.33 2.63
C VAL A 65 -20.07 10.26 3.06
N ARG A 66 -19.69 9.36 3.97
CA ARG A 66 -20.61 8.35 4.51
C ARG A 66 -21.81 8.95 5.24
N ALA A 67 -21.59 9.99 6.06
CA ALA A 67 -22.63 10.64 6.82
C ALA A 67 -23.65 11.34 5.92
N VAL A 68 -23.19 12.02 4.86
CA VAL A 68 -24.03 12.80 3.96
C VAL A 68 -24.76 11.95 2.94
N THR A 69 -24.08 10.97 2.33
CA THR A 69 -24.69 10.12 1.29
C THR A 69 -25.48 8.95 1.85
N GLY A 70 -25.16 8.48 3.06
CA GLY A 70 -25.68 7.24 3.61
C GLY A 70 -25.18 5.97 2.88
N LYS A 71 -24.38 6.13 1.82
CA LYS A 71 -23.92 5.02 0.96
C LYS A 71 -22.60 4.41 1.48
N PRO A 72 -22.37 3.11 1.31
CA PRO A 72 -21.14 2.46 1.74
C PRO A 72 -19.94 2.93 0.92
N ILE A 73 -18.79 3.07 1.56
CA ILE A 73 -17.51 3.15 0.86
C ILE A 73 -17.15 1.69 0.53
N LYS A 74 -16.93 1.37 -0.75
CA LYS A 74 -16.67 0.01 -1.22
C LYS A 74 -15.18 -0.24 -1.43
N PHE A 75 -14.48 0.75 -1.97
CA PHE A 75 -13.05 0.64 -2.28
C PHE A 75 -12.29 1.88 -1.83
N SER A 76 -11.02 1.67 -1.57
CA SER A 76 -10.03 2.70 -1.25
C SER A 76 -8.85 2.61 -2.22
N GLY A 77 -8.42 3.76 -2.74
CA GLY A 77 -7.20 3.92 -3.52
C GLY A 77 -6.15 4.62 -2.67
N THR A 78 -5.00 3.96 -2.51
CA THR A 78 -3.87 4.43 -1.70
C THR A 78 -2.64 4.77 -2.53
N GLY A 79 -2.76 4.74 -3.86
CA GLY A 79 -1.69 5.06 -4.78
C GLY A 79 -2.14 5.06 -6.23
N GLU A 80 -1.19 5.03 -7.18
CA GLU A 80 -1.44 5.20 -8.62
C GLU A 80 -1.52 3.88 -9.40
N LYS A 81 -1.15 2.75 -8.78
CA LYS A 81 -1.12 1.44 -9.44
C LYS A 81 -2.43 0.69 -9.23
N LEU A 82 -2.75 -0.22 -10.16
CA LEU A 82 -3.93 -1.10 -10.04
C LEU A 82 -3.90 -1.98 -8.78
N SER A 83 -2.70 -2.34 -8.30
CA SER A 83 -2.52 -3.08 -7.05
C SER A 83 -2.76 -2.25 -5.78
N GLU A 84 -2.96 -0.94 -5.91
CA GLU A 84 -3.15 0.00 -4.80
C GLU A 84 -4.61 0.41 -4.64
N ILE A 85 -5.54 -0.31 -5.29
CA ILE A 85 -6.97 -0.27 -5.00
C ILE A 85 -7.33 -1.51 -4.20
N GLU A 86 -8.01 -1.32 -3.07
CA GLU A 86 -8.38 -2.40 -2.15
C GLU A 86 -9.82 -2.22 -1.66
N PRO A 87 -10.50 -3.29 -1.23
CA PRO A 87 -11.78 -3.18 -0.54
C PRO A 87 -11.64 -2.28 0.70
N PHE A 88 -12.63 -1.43 0.93
CA PHE A 88 -12.61 -0.56 2.09
C PHE A 88 -12.93 -1.33 3.38
N HIS A 89 -12.03 -1.23 4.35
CA HIS A 89 -12.14 -1.87 5.66
C HIS A 89 -12.47 -0.83 6.75
N PRO A 90 -13.73 -0.69 7.19
CA PRO A 90 -14.13 0.34 8.16
C PRO A 90 -13.36 0.25 9.48
N ASP A 91 -13.10 -0.96 9.96
CA ASP A 91 -12.40 -1.19 11.24
C ASP A 91 -10.95 -0.71 11.20
N ARG A 92 -10.27 -0.95 10.07
CA ARG A 92 -8.90 -0.47 9.83
C ARG A 92 -8.87 1.06 9.76
N MET A 93 -9.85 1.63 9.05
CA MET A 93 -9.98 3.09 8.94
C MET A 93 -10.25 3.73 10.31
N ALA A 94 -11.14 3.15 11.11
CA ALA A 94 -11.41 3.60 12.48
C ALA A 94 -10.15 3.54 13.36
N SER A 95 -9.39 2.46 13.31
CA SER A 95 -8.12 2.30 14.03
C SER A 95 -7.10 3.34 13.61
N ARG A 96 -7.02 3.65 12.32
CA ARG A 96 -6.15 4.69 11.76
C ARG A 96 -6.53 6.07 12.25
N ILE A 97 -7.82 6.42 12.23
CA ILE A 97 -8.36 7.70 12.72
C ILE A 97 -8.05 7.88 14.21
N LEU A 98 -8.15 6.82 15.00
CA LEU A 98 -7.88 6.83 16.44
C LEU A 98 -6.37 6.80 16.77
N GLY A 99 -5.50 6.79 15.77
CA GLY A 99 -4.05 6.75 15.97
C GLY A 99 -3.52 5.42 16.52
N MET A 100 -4.32 4.35 16.44
CA MET A 100 -3.93 3.00 16.89
C MET A 100 -3.06 2.26 15.85
N GLY A 101 -2.83 2.86 14.69
CA GLY A 101 -2.11 2.25 13.57
C GLY A 101 -2.96 1.22 12.80
N ASP A 102 -2.43 0.75 11.68
CA ASP A 102 -3.08 -0.26 10.85
C ASP A 102 -2.28 -1.58 10.87
N VAL A 103 -2.24 -2.21 12.04
CA VAL A 103 -1.49 -3.45 12.26
C VAL A 103 -2.06 -4.61 11.41
N LEU A 104 -3.36 -4.62 11.14
CA LEU A 104 -3.98 -5.68 10.33
C LEU A 104 -3.53 -5.61 8.88
N THR A 105 -3.50 -4.42 8.28
CA THR A 105 -2.95 -4.25 6.91
C THR A 105 -1.47 -4.63 6.84
N LEU A 106 -0.70 -4.34 7.90
CA LEU A 106 0.70 -4.77 7.97
C LEU A 106 0.82 -6.30 7.99
N ILE A 107 -0.02 -6.98 8.78
CA ILE A 107 -0.04 -8.44 8.86
C ILE A 107 -0.45 -9.05 7.52
N ASP A 108 -1.47 -8.51 6.85
CA ASP A 108 -1.91 -8.99 5.53
C ASP A 108 -0.81 -8.83 4.48
N LYS A 109 -0.21 -7.65 4.37
CA LYS A 109 0.90 -7.39 3.45
C LYS A 109 2.12 -8.27 3.75
N ALA A 110 2.41 -8.51 5.02
CA ALA A 110 3.45 -9.44 5.42
C ALA A 110 3.12 -10.87 5.00
N SER A 111 1.88 -11.29 5.17
CA SER A 111 1.42 -12.63 4.79
C SER A 111 1.43 -12.84 3.27
N GLU A 112 1.12 -11.82 2.49
CA GLU A 112 1.21 -11.86 1.02
C GLU A 112 2.66 -11.87 0.51
N ALA A 113 3.57 -11.20 1.23
CA ALA A 113 4.98 -11.08 0.83
C ALA A 113 5.82 -12.29 1.22
N PHE A 114 5.42 -13.01 2.26
CA PHE A 114 6.09 -14.21 2.74
C PHE A 114 5.22 -15.43 2.48
N ASP A 115 5.61 -16.24 1.50
CA ASP A 115 5.07 -17.59 1.36
C ASP A 115 5.46 -18.39 2.62
N GLN A 116 4.52 -19.10 3.25
CA GLN A 116 4.77 -19.86 4.48
C GLN A 116 5.95 -20.83 4.32
N GLU A 117 6.08 -21.43 3.12
CA GLU A 117 7.22 -22.29 2.81
C GLU A 117 8.57 -21.56 2.83
N ASP A 118 8.62 -20.32 2.37
CA ASP A 118 9.85 -19.54 2.34
C ASP A 118 10.23 -19.05 3.74
N ALA A 119 9.26 -18.73 4.59
CA ALA A 119 9.48 -18.40 6.00
C ALA A 119 10.03 -19.61 6.78
N GLU A 120 9.51 -20.83 6.55
CA GLU A 120 10.02 -22.05 7.18
C GLU A 120 11.43 -22.42 6.68
N LYS A 121 11.71 -22.26 5.39
CA LYS A 121 13.06 -22.49 4.80
C LYS A 121 14.07 -21.51 5.40
N LEU A 122 13.69 -20.22 5.54
CA LEU A 122 14.54 -19.19 6.12
C LEU A 122 14.81 -19.47 7.60
N ALA A 123 13.78 -19.86 8.36
CA ALA A 123 13.93 -20.23 9.78
C ALA A 123 14.84 -21.45 9.98
N LYS A 124 14.76 -22.45 9.10
CA LYS A 124 15.68 -23.61 9.11
C LYS A 124 17.12 -23.18 8.81
N LYS A 125 17.33 -22.40 7.75
CA LYS A 125 18.66 -21.88 7.37
C LYS A 125 19.27 -20.97 8.46
N ALA A 126 18.46 -20.15 9.12
CA ALA A 126 18.93 -19.33 10.23
C ALA A 126 19.41 -20.17 11.43
N ARG A 127 18.74 -21.30 11.71
CA ARG A 127 19.16 -22.23 12.79
C ARG A 127 20.46 -22.97 12.47
N THR A 128 20.73 -23.24 11.20
CA THR A 128 21.94 -23.95 10.75
C THR A 128 23.10 -23.01 10.43
N ALA A 129 22.91 -21.70 10.57
CA ALA A 129 23.86 -20.65 10.17
C ALA A 129 24.29 -20.73 8.68
N ASP A 130 23.45 -21.32 7.82
CA ASP A 130 23.68 -21.48 6.37
C ASP A 130 23.05 -20.35 5.54
N LEU A 131 22.94 -19.15 6.12
CA LEU A 131 22.43 -17.98 5.41
C LEU A 131 23.42 -17.54 4.32
N THR A 132 22.92 -17.42 3.10
CA THR A 132 23.69 -17.00 1.94
C THR A 132 23.36 -15.54 1.56
N LEU A 133 24.18 -14.95 0.67
CA LEU A 133 23.89 -13.63 0.11
C LEU A 133 22.73 -13.66 -0.87
N ASP A 134 22.40 -14.81 -1.46
CA ASP A 134 21.16 -14.99 -2.25
C ASP A 134 19.94 -14.88 -1.33
N ASP A 135 19.94 -15.53 -0.16
CA ASP A 135 18.85 -15.43 0.83
C ASP A 135 18.66 -13.99 1.33
N PHE A 136 19.76 -13.26 1.52
CA PHE A 136 19.71 -11.84 1.90
C PHE A 136 19.10 -10.96 0.80
N LEU A 137 19.43 -11.23 -0.47
CA LEU A 137 18.85 -10.55 -1.63
C LEU A 137 17.33 -10.77 -1.73
N ASP A 138 16.89 -12.02 -1.55
CA ASP A 138 15.47 -12.39 -1.57
C ASP A 138 14.71 -11.70 -0.44
N GLN A 139 15.30 -11.60 0.75
CA GLN A 139 14.73 -10.88 1.88
C GLN A 139 14.61 -9.37 1.60
N MET A 140 15.63 -8.76 0.99
CA MET A 140 15.57 -7.35 0.58
C MET A 140 14.46 -7.10 -0.46
N GLN A 141 14.28 -8.01 -1.40
CA GLN A 141 13.22 -7.91 -2.42
C GLN A 141 11.84 -8.05 -1.80
N SER A 142 11.66 -8.96 -0.85
CA SER A 142 10.41 -9.13 -0.10
C SER A 142 10.06 -7.86 0.68
N MET A 143 11.03 -7.24 1.35
CA MET A 143 10.84 -5.95 2.03
C MET A 143 10.43 -4.83 1.06
N LYS A 144 11.01 -4.80 -0.15
CA LYS A 144 10.60 -3.83 -1.18
C LYS A 144 9.16 -4.05 -1.66
N LYS A 145 8.74 -5.31 -1.82
CA LYS A 145 7.35 -5.66 -2.20
C LYS A 145 6.33 -5.21 -1.14
N MET A 146 6.71 -5.19 0.13
CA MET A 146 5.88 -4.70 1.24
C MET A 146 5.75 -3.17 1.31
N GLY A 147 6.25 -2.44 0.33
CA GLY A 147 6.20 -0.97 0.28
C GLY A 147 7.39 -0.27 0.91
N GLY A 148 8.47 -1.00 1.23
CA GLY A 148 9.69 -0.48 1.83
C GLY A 148 9.59 -0.22 3.34
N ILE A 149 10.71 0.14 3.94
CA ILE A 149 10.82 0.33 5.40
C ILE A 149 9.94 1.51 5.87
N LYS A 150 9.83 2.56 5.07
CA LYS A 150 9.04 3.76 5.41
C LYS A 150 7.57 3.41 5.58
N SER A 151 6.97 2.71 4.62
CA SER A 151 5.57 2.27 4.70
C SER A 151 5.30 1.36 5.89
N MET A 152 6.25 0.49 6.25
CA MET A 152 6.11 -0.37 7.41
C MET A 152 6.15 0.42 8.73
N LEU A 153 7.02 1.42 8.83
CA LEU A 153 7.13 2.28 10.01
C LEU A 153 5.88 3.16 10.19
N GLU A 154 5.32 3.68 9.09
CA GLU A 154 4.09 4.50 9.13
C GLU A 154 2.86 3.71 9.61
N MET A 155 2.86 2.38 9.46
CA MET A 155 1.78 1.49 9.93
C MET A 155 1.88 1.16 11.42
N LEU A 156 3.01 1.42 12.07
CA LEU A 156 3.18 1.14 13.50
C LEU A 156 2.45 2.17 14.37
N PRO A 157 1.84 1.75 15.48
CA PRO A 157 1.17 2.64 16.43
C PRO A 157 2.11 3.73 16.95
N GLY A 158 1.70 5.00 16.87
CA GLY A 158 2.47 6.15 17.35
C GLY A 158 3.59 6.65 16.43
N MET A 159 3.80 6.01 15.27
CA MET A 159 4.76 6.45 14.23
C MET A 159 4.09 7.07 13.01
N SER A 160 2.79 6.88 12.85
CA SER A 160 1.99 7.50 11.78
C SER A 160 2.09 9.04 11.85
N GLY A 161 2.50 9.67 10.76
CA GLY A 161 2.63 11.15 10.67
C GLY A 161 3.95 11.74 11.21
N LYS A 162 4.91 10.92 11.63
CA LYS A 162 6.28 11.38 11.89
C LYS A 162 7.09 11.32 10.60
N ASP A 163 7.75 12.41 10.28
CA ASP A 163 8.68 12.46 9.15
C ASP A 163 9.95 11.67 9.54
N ILE A 164 9.92 10.36 9.23
CA ILE A 164 11.05 9.47 9.46
C ILE A 164 11.86 9.47 8.18
N ASP A 165 12.99 10.17 8.22
CA ASP A 165 13.96 10.18 7.14
C ASP A 165 14.64 8.81 7.05
N VAL A 166 14.04 7.91 6.28
CA VAL A 166 14.62 6.62 5.93
C VAL A 166 15.30 6.77 4.57
N ASP A 167 16.61 6.73 4.56
CA ASP A 167 17.37 6.72 3.30
C ASP A 167 17.09 5.43 2.51
N GLU A 168 16.09 5.50 1.63
CA GLU A 168 15.74 4.38 0.72
C GLU A 168 16.91 3.98 -0.20
N ASN A 169 17.91 4.86 -0.36
CA ASN A 169 19.10 4.57 -1.14
C ASN A 169 20.14 3.74 -0.37
N ALA A 170 20.06 3.71 0.97
CA ALA A 170 20.97 2.93 1.79
C ALA A 170 20.97 1.44 1.41
N MET A 171 19.86 0.92 0.96
CA MET A 171 19.74 -0.49 0.53
C MET A 171 20.16 -0.74 -0.92
N LYS A 172 20.29 0.29 -1.75
CA LYS A 172 20.66 0.13 -3.18
C LYS A 172 22.10 -0.30 -3.37
N LYS A 173 23.03 0.23 -2.55
CA LYS A 173 24.46 -0.13 -2.63
C LYS A 173 24.72 -1.59 -2.28
N PRO A 174 24.29 -2.11 -1.12
CA PRO A 174 24.41 -3.54 -0.80
C PRO A 174 23.79 -4.44 -1.87
N GLU A 175 22.61 -4.11 -2.38
CA GLU A 175 21.96 -4.88 -3.44
C GLU A 175 22.81 -4.90 -4.72
N ALA A 176 23.35 -3.77 -5.16
CA ALA A 176 24.18 -3.68 -6.34
C ALA A 176 25.47 -4.50 -6.20
N ILE A 177 26.11 -4.44 -5.03
CA ILE A 177 27.33 -5.21 -4.72
C ILE A 177 27.01 -6.72 -4.81
N ILE A 178 25.97 -7.19 -4.16
CA ILE A 178 25.62 -8.61 -4.15
C ILE A 178 25.23 -9.08 -5.56
N ARG A 179 24.49 -8.26 -6.34
CA ARG A 179 24.12 -8.58 -7.73
C ARG A 179 25.33 -8.65 -8.66
N SER A 180 26.40 -7.91 -8.38
CA SER A 180 27.64 -7.96 -9.16
C SER A 180 28.46 -9.23 -8.90
N MET A 181 28.20 -9.94 -7.80
CA MET A 181 28.88 -11.19 -7.46
C MET A 181 28.38 -12.36 -8.32
N THR A 182 29.25 -13.32 -8.56
CA THR A 182 28.88 -14.58 -9.24
C THR A 182 27.96 -15.42 -8.33
N PRO A 183 27.08 -16.29 -8.90
CA PRO A 183 26.23 -17.17 -8.10
C PRO A 183 26.99 -18.04 -7.09
N LYS A 184 28.22 -18.44 -7.44
CA LYS A 184 29.10 -19.24 -6.55
C LYS A 184 29.55 -18.43 -5.34
N GLN A 185 29.87 -17.15 -5.51
CA GLN A 185 30.26 -16.25 -4.44
C GLN A 185 29.08 -15.92 -3.53
N ARG A 186 27.90 -15.70 -4.07
CA ARG A 186 26.70 -15.42 -3.28
C ARG A 186 26.28 -16.61 -2.41
N ARG A 187 26.46 -17.84 -2.88
CA ARG A 187 26.14 -19.06 -2.12
C ARG A 187 27.21 -19.45 -1.09
N ASN A 188 28.43 -18.97 -1.24
CA ASN A 188 29.51 -19.23 -0.30
C ASN A 188 30.23 -17.94 0.07
N PRO A 189 29.66 -17.14 1.00
CA PRO A 189 30.23 -15.86 1.42
C PRO A 189 31.64 -15.97 2.02
N SER A 190 31.97 -17.10 2.65
CA SER A 190 33.29 -17.34 3.23
C SER A 190 34.40 -17.49 2.19
N ALA A 191 34.07 -17.76 0.94
CA ALA A 191 35.03 -17.84 -0.17
C ALA A 191 35.37 -16.46 -0.77
N VAL A 192 34.69 -15.39 -0.34
CA VAL A 192 34.89 -14.03 -0.84
C VAL A 192 35.92 -13.31 0.02
N SER A 193 37.12 -13.10 -0.51
CA SER A 193 38.15 -12.34 0.19
C SER A 193 37.91 -10.84 0.13
N TYR A 194 38.42 -10.10 1.10
CA TYR A 194 38.33 -8.63 1.17
C TYR A 194 38.82 -7.92 -0.11
N THR A 195 39.82 -8.45 -0.77
CA THR A 195 40.37 -7.94 -2.03
C THR A 195 39.37 -8.07 -3.18
N HIS A 196 38.50 -9.08 -3.14
CA HIS A 196 37.45 -9.31 -4.15
C HIS A 196 36.28 -8.35 -3.99
N LEU A 197 35.88 -8.03 -2.76
CA LEU A 197 34.84 -7.04 -2.46
C LEU A 197 35.22 -5.64 -2.95
N ARG A 198 36.48 -5.25 -2.77
CA ARG A 198 37.00 -3.95 -3.19
C ARG A 198 37.03 -3.78 -4.72
N ALA A 199 37.15 -4.86 -5.47
CA ALA A 199 37.12 -4.83 -6.94
C ALA A 199 35.72 -4.57 -7.52
N HIS A 200 34.65 -4.74 -6.70
CA HIS A 200 33.26 -4.50 -7.08
C HIS A 200 32.73 -3.11 -6.64
N GLU A 201 33.53 -2.32 -5.91
CA GLU A 201 33.19 -0.95 -5.49
C GLU A 201 33.56 0.12 -6.54
N THR A 202 34.28 -0.23 -7.60
CA THR A 202 34.67 0.63 -8.73
C THR A 202 33.82 0.32 -9.94
#